data_40271ceb07dde57972de10d4858f1af1
#
_entry.id   40271ceb07dde57972de10d4858f1af1
#
_cell.length_a   1.000
_cell.length_b   1.000
_cell.length_c   1.000
_cell.angle_alpha   90.00
_cell.angle_beta   90.00
_cell.angle_gamma   90.00
#
_symmetry.space_group_name_H-M   'P 1'
#
loop_
_entity.id
_entity.type
_entity.pdbx_description
1 polymer ?
#
loop_
_entity_poly.entity_id
_entity_poly.type
_entity_poly.pdbx_seq_one_letter_code
_entity_poly.pdbx_strand_id
1 'polypeptide(L)'
;CGMNFLANKIIMSEKVNSLVKKIFENILELKKIEPDFTWRNLLGDYGEYSAINNYGLIKAPSNCKDFDATTKEGKSVQIKSFNTGTNIKFKASEVDLLLVIKINDDSTVETIYFDAFEKIKPYAKFSAYSRRYQISISKLKELAKSK
;
A
#
# COMPACT_ATOMS: atom_id res chain seq x y z
N CYS A 1 21.87 -40.76 0.84
CA CYS A 1 20.80 -39.83 0.36
C CYS A 1 20.26 -38.92 1.44
N GLY A 2 20.08 -39.39 2.70
CA GLY A 2 19.54 -38.55 3.79
C GLY A 2 20.47 -37.44 4.27
N MET A 3 21.77 -37.64 4.26
CA MET A 3 22.73 -36.62 4.75
C MET A 3 22.84 -35.43 3.82
N ASN A 4 22.80 -35.60 2.52
CA ASN A 4 22.82 -34.48 1.56
C ASN A 4 21.54 -33.63 1.64
N PHE A 5 20.39 -34.27 1.84
CA PHE A 5 19.11 -33.55 2.01
C PHE A 5 19.11 -32.70 3.28
N LEU A 6 19.57 -33.22 4.41
CA LEU A 6 19.67 -32.49 5.67
C LEU A 6 20.68 -31.35 5.59
N ALA A 7 21.84 -31.56 4.98
CA ALA A 7 22.85 -30.53 4.79
C ALA A 7 22.31 -29.39 3.92
N ASN A 8 21.64 -29.69 2.81
CA ASN A 8 21.01 -28.70 1.95
C ASN A 8 19.92 -27.93 2.67
N LYS A 9 19.09 -28.60 3.50
CA LYS A 9 18.04 -27.95 4.31
C LYS A 9 18.65 -26.97 5.33
N ILE A 10 19.74 -27.33 6.00
CA ILE A 10 20.46 -26.46 6.95
C ILE A 10 21.02 -25.25 6.22
N ILE A 11 21.67 -25.41 5.07
CA ILE A 11 22.23 -24.30 4.27
C ILE A 11 21.12 -23.35 3.83
N MET A 12 19.97 -23.85 3.34
CA MET A 12 18.82 -23.04 2.94
C MET A 12 18.23 -22.29 4.14
N SER A 13 18.15 -22.93 5.32
CA SER A 13 17.69 -22.29 6.56
C SER A 13 18.61 -21.15 6.98
N GLU A 14 19.92 -21.33 6.89
CA GLU A 14 20.90 -20.26 7.18
C GLU A 14 20.77 -19.09 6.21
N LYS A 15 20.56 -19.35 4.92
CA LYS A 15 20.32 -18.31 3.92
C LYS A 15 19.04 -17.53 4.21
N VAL A 16 17.96 -18.21 4.54
CA VAL A 16 16.69 -17.57 4.93
C VAL A 16 16.90 -16.67 6.14
N ASN A 17 17.55 -17.18 7.19
CA ASN A 17 17.81 -16.41 8.41
C ASN A 17 18.68 -15.18 8.14
N SER A 18 19.69 -15.30 7.28
CA SER A 18 20.54 -14.18 6.87
C SER A 18 19.76 -13.11 6.13
N LEU A 19 18.88 -13.50 5.20
CA LEU A 19 18.05 -12.56 4.45
C LEU A 19 17.03 -11.87 5.37
N VAL A 20 16.40 -12.60 6.28
CA VAL A 20 15.48 -12.03 7.27
C VAL A 20 16.19 -11.02 8.15
N LYS A 21 17.40 -11.33 8.62
CA LYS A 21 18.22 -10.39 9.40
C LYS A 21 18.44 -9.07 8.65
N LYS A 22 18.78 -9.13 7.36
CA LYS A 22 18.95 -7.94 6.52
C LYS A 22 17.67 -7.13 6.39
N ILE A 23 16.52 -7.80 6.27
CA ILE A 23 15.21 -7.12 6.22
C ILE A 23 14.99 -6.34 7.53
N PHE A 24 15.21 -6.96 8.68
CA PHE A 24 15.06 -6.28 9.99
C PHE A 24 16.04 -5.11 10.15
N GLU A 25 17.28 -5.27 9.75
CA GLU A 25 18.29 -4.20 9.78
C GLU A 25 17.84 -3.01 8.91
N ASN A 26 17.33 -3.27 7.70
CA ASN A 26 16.83 -2.24 6.80
C ASN A 26 15.57 -1.54 7.36
N ILE A 27 14.67 -2.27 8.00
CA ILE A 27 13.50 -1.68 8.67
C ILE A 27 13.95 -0.72 9.78
N LEU A 28 14.94 -1.08 10.58
CA LEU A 28 15.48 -0.21 11.62
C LEU A 28 16.11 1.07 11.04
N GLU A 29 16.81 0.96 9.91
CA GLU A 29 17.36 2.14 9.21
C GLU A 29 16.24 3.03 8.66
N LEU A 30 15.22 2.44 8.04
CA LEU A 30 14.04 3.20 7.56
C LEU A 30 13.38 3.97 8.71
N LYS A 31 13.23 3.37 9.89
CA LYS A 31 12.65 4.04 11.06
C LYS A 31 13.47 5.22 11.55
N LYS A 32 14.78 5.17 11.39
CA LYS A 32 15.68 6.29 11.74
C LYS A 32 15.52 7.46 10.76
N ILE A 33 15.39 7.17 9.46
CA ILE A 33 15.31 8.16 8.39
C ILE A 33 13.90 8.76 8.31
N GLU A 34 12.88 7.92 8.41
CA GLU A 34 11.47 8.29 8.31
C GLU A 34 10.69 7.74 9.53
N PRO A 35 10.81 8.40 10.70
CA PRO A 35 10.23 7.89 11.95
C PRO A 35 8.71 7.98 12.01
N ASP A 36 8.07 8.71 11.10
CA ASP A 36 6.60 8.84 11.02
C ASP A 36 5.90 7.56 10.57
N PHE A 37 6.68 6.60 10.05
CA PHE A 37 6.18 5.28 9.65
C PHE A 37 6.77 4.19 10.55
N THR A 38 5.97 3.15 10.82
CA THR A 38 6.46 2.00 11.59
C THR A 38 7.28 1.04 10.76
N TRP A 39 7.05 1.02 9.45
CA TRP A 39 7.62 0.11 8.46
C TRP A 39 7.30 -1.37 8.73
N ARG A 40 6.33 -1.65 9.60
CA ARG A 40 5.87 -3.02 9.88
C ARG A 40 5.02 -3.59 8.75
N ASN A 41 4.22 -2.75 8.10
CA ASN A 41 3.52 -3.08 6.87
C ASN A 41 4.27 -2.39 5.72
N LEU A 42 5.33 -3.02 5.26
CA LEU A 42 6.23 -2.41 4.27
C LEU A 42 5.50 -1.94 3.01
N LEU A 43 4.58 -2.75 2.49
CA LEU A 43 3.83 -2.42 1.28
C LEU A 43 2.95 -1.17 1.48
N GLY A 44 2.18 -1.14 2.58
CA GLY A 44 1.33 -0.02 2.93
C GLY A 44 2.11 1.24 3.25
N ASP A 45 3.13 1.13 4.08
CA ASP A 45 3.95 2.27 4.50
C ASP A 45 4.75 2.86 3.34
N TYR A 46 5.35 2.02 2.50
CA TYR A 46 6.08 2.48 1.33
C TYR A 46 5.15 3.12 0.29
N GLY A 47 3.96 2.57 0.09
CA GLY A 47 2.96 3.17 -0.79
C GLY A 47 2.52 4.54 -0.31
N GLU A 48 2.24 4.69 0.97
CA GLU A 48 1.86 5.98 1.58
C GLU A 48 3.02 6.99 1.50
N TYR A 49 4.24 6.58 1.86
CA TYR A 49 5.44 7.39 1.73
C TYR A 49 5.64 7.89 0.28
N SER A 50 5.57 6.97 -0.68
CA SER A 50 5.74 7.30 -2.10
C SER A 50 4.67 8.25 -2.61
N ALA A 51 3.41 8.03 -2.22
CA ALA A 51 2.30 8.90 -2.59
C ALA A 51 2.48 10.32 -2.06
N ILE A 52 2.83 10.45 -0.79
CA ILE A 52 3.04 11.75 -0.14
C ILE A 52 4.14 12.52 -0.86
N ASN A 53 5.27 11.88 -1.15
CA ASN A 53 6.39 12.54 -1.81
C ASN A 53 6.12 12.85 -3.29
N ASN A 54 5.54 11.91 -4.03
CA ASN A 54 5.32 12.07 -5.46
C ASN A 54 4.26 13.13 -5.78
N TYR A 55 3.26 13.29 -4.91
CA TYR A 55 2.15 14.22 -5.13
C TYR A 55 2.18 15.45 -4.22
N GLY A 56 3.21 15.59 -3.40
CA GLY A 56 3.32 16.73 -2.49
C GLY A 56 2.18 16.80 -1.48
N LEU A 57 1.73 15.65 -0.99
CA LEU A 57 0.67 15.55 0.01
C LEU A 57 1.21 15.83 1.40
N ILE A 58 0.31 16.16 2.30
CA ILE A 58 0.61 16.39 3.71
C ILE A 58 0.09 15.17 4.49
N LYS A 59 1.00 14.45 5.15
CA LYS A 59 0.64 13.27 5.95
C LYS A 59 -0.34 13.64 7.06
N ALA A 60 -1.42 12.88 7.20
CA ALA A 60 -2.36 13.06 8.29
C ALA A 60 -1.70 12.73 9.64
N PRO A 61 -2.15 13.37 10.75
CA PRO A 61 -1.68 12.99 12.09
C PRO A 61 -1.91 11.51 12.38
N SER A 62 -1.05 10.91 13.17
CA SER A 62 -1.09 9.47 13.49
C SER A 62 -2.39 9.01 14.17
N ASN A 63 -3.10 9.93 14.80
CA ASN A 63 -4.40 9.68 15.44
C ASN A 63 -5.59 9.83 14.50
N CYS A 64 -5.38 10.31 13.28
CA CYS A 64 -6.42 10.40 12.27
C CYS A 64 -6.70 9.02 11.67
N LYS A 65 -7.98 8.59 11.71
CA LYS A 65 -8.42 7.30 11.18
C LYS A 65 -9.26 7.42 9.92
N ASP A 66 -9.58 8.64 9.52
CA ASP A 66 -10.54 8.90 8.45
C ASP A 66 -9.88 9.03 7.08
N PHE A 67 -8.64 9.50 7.05
CA PHE A 67 -7.86 9.65 5.81
C PHE A 67 -6.36 9.55 6.12
N ASP A 68 -5.56 9.35 5.07
CA ASP A 68 -4.11 9.15 5.20
C ASP A 68 -3.31 10.42 4.98
N ALA A 69 -3.82 11.33 4.16
CA ALA A 69 -3.13 12.58 3.82
C ALA A 69 -4.14 13.65 3.37
N THR A 70 -3.65 14.87 3.21
CA THR A 70 -4.39 15.96 2.58
C THR A 70 -3.60 16.57 1.43
N THR A 71 -4.29 17.14 0.47
CA THR A 71 -3.67 18.02 -0.52
C THR A 71 -3.35 19.39 0.10
N LYS A 72 -2.56 20.20 -0.60
CA LYS A 72 -2.28 21.59 -0.16
C LYS A 72 -3.55 22.43 -0.04
N GLU A 73 -4.58 22.11 -0.83
CA GLU A 73 -5.89 22.78 -0.79
C GLU A 73 -6.81 22.22 0.30
N GLY A 74 -6.35 21.26 1.09
CA GLY A 74 -7.08 20.71 2.22
C GLY A 74 -8.02 19.54 1.88
N LYS A 75 -7.97 19.00 0.68
CA LYS A 75 -8.78 17.82 0.31
C LYS A 75 -8.22 16.56 0.97
N SER A 76 -9.10 15.78 1.57
CA SER A 76 -8.72 14.50 2.18
C SER A 76 -8.43 13.43 1.15
N VAL A 77 -7.39 12.63 1.40
CA VAL A 77 -6.91 11.58 0.49
C VAL A 77 -6.82 10.26 1.24
N GLN A 78 -7.48 9.24 0.71
CA GLN A 78 -7.28 7.85 1.11
C GLN A 78 -6.25 7.23 0.17
N ILE A 79 -5.21 6.63 0.73
CA ILE A 79 -4.14 5.99 -0.05
C ILE A 79 -4.24 4.47 0.09
N LYS A 80 -4.30 3.77 -1.02
CA LYS A 80 -4.29 2.31 -1.08
C LYS A 80 -3.17 1.84 -1.97
N SER A 81 -2.38 0.92 -1.47
CA SER A 81 -1.28 0.30 -2.22
C SER A 81 -1.43 -1.21 -2.29
N PHE A 82 -0.99 -1.78 -3.39
CA PHE A 82 -1.02 -3.21 -3.62
C PHE A 82 0.17 -3.63 -4.49
N ASN A 83 0.54 -4.89 -4.38
CA ASN A 83 1.54 -5.52 -5.25
C ASN A 83 0.84 -6.46 -6.24
N THR A 84 0.04 -7.38 -5.73
CA THR A 84 -0.71 -8.37 -6.52
C THR A 84 -2.20 -8.31 -6.19
N GLY A 85 -3.00 -8.94 -7.02
CA GLY A 85 -4.45 -8.99 -6.85
C GLY A 85 -5.20 -8.21 -7.90
N THR A 86 -6.51 -8.35 -7.91
CA THR A 86 -7.41 -7.79 -8.91
C THR A 86 -8.39 -6.76 -8.35
N ASN A 87 -8.47 -6.65 -7.02
CA ASN A 87 -9.43 -5.78 -6.35
C ASN A 87 -8.76 -4.98 -5.24
N ILE A 88 -9.26 -3.77 -5.02
CA ILE A 88 -8.95 -2.93 -3.86
C ILE A 88 -10.13 -2.97 -2.90
N LYS A 89 -9.83 -3.11 -1.62
CA LYS A 89 -10.82 -3.08 -0.53
C LYS A 89 -10.61 -1.84 0.32
N PHE A 90 -11.70 -1.20 0.68
CA PHE A 90 -11.66 0.00 1.53
C PHE A 90 -12.90 0.05 2.43
N LYS A 91 -12.77 0.73 3.57
CA LYS A 91 -13.93 1.03 4.43
C LYS A 91 -14.75 2.15 3.80
N ALA A 92 -16.04 2.17 4.10
CA ALA A 92 -16.85 3.34 3.77
C ALA A 92 -16.25 4.56 4.47
N SER A 93 -15.85 5.55 3.69
CA SER A 93 -15.30 6.81 4.19
C SER A 93 -15.76 7.95 3.31
N GLU A 94 -15.85 9.13 3.88
CA GLU A 94 -16.22 10.36 3.18
C GLU A 94 -14.96 11.16 2.82
N VAL A 95 -14.03 10.51 2.12
CA VAL A 95 -12.83 11.20 1.63
C VAL A 95 -13.11 11.86 0.28
N ASP A 96 -12.38 12.94 0.02
CA ASP A 96 -12.51 13.68 -1.25
C ASP A 96 -11.86 12.91 -2.40
N LEU A 97 -10.68 12.35 -2.18
CA LEU A 97 -9.86 11.71 -3.21
C LEU A 97 -9.44 10.30 -2.79
N LEU A 98 -9.37 9.42 -3.78
CA LEU A 98 -8.76 8.10 -3.64
C LEU A 98 -7.49 8.05 -4.49
N LEU A 99 -6.40 7.63 -3.89
CA LEU A 99 -5.14 7.37 -4.57
C LEU A 99 -4.82 5.88 -4.45
N VAL A 100 -4.74 5.20 -5.58
CA VAL A 100 -4.39 3.78 -5.65
C VAL A 100 -3.06 3.62 -6.36
N ILE A 101 -2.12 2.97 -5.69
CA ILE A 101 -0.76 2.79 -6.15
C ILE A 101 -0.44 1.30 -6.23
N LYS A 102 0.17 0.90 -7.33
CA LYS A 102 0.78 -0.42 -7.46
C LYS A 102 2.27 -0.33 -7.18
N ILE A 103 2.77 -1.19 -6.31
CA ILE A 103 4.20 -1.36 -6.05
C ILE A 103 4.62 -2.66 -6.72
N ASN A 104 5.50 -2.57 -7.71
CA ASN A 104 6.02 -3.71 -8.45
C ASN A 104 7.08 -4.45 -7.63
N ASP A 105 7.43 -5.68 -8.04
CA ASP A 105 8.41 -6.51 -7.33
C ASP A 105 9.82 -5.90 -7.30
N ASP A 106 10.13 -5.02 -8.26
CA ASP A 106 11.38 -4.26 -8.32
C ASP A 106 11.33 -2.93 -7.52
N SER A 107 10.30 -2.73 -6.71
CA SER A 107 10.01 -1.54 -5.93
C SER A 107 9.60 -0.29 -6.73
N THR A 108 9.45 -0.37 -8.03
CA THR A 108 8.90 0.74 -8.81
C THR A 108 7.42 0.96 -8.50
N VAL A 109 6.97 2.19 -8.57
CA VAL A 109 5.64 2.63 -8.17
C VAL A 109 4.87 3.14 -9.37
N GLU A 110 3.62 2.67 -9.53
CA GLU A 110 2.74 3.04 -10.61
C GLU A 110 1.42 3.55 -10.02
N THR A 111 0.96 4.73 -10.45
CA THR A 111 -0.34 5.25 -10.07
C THR A 111 -1.43 4.60 -10.93
N ILE A 112 -2.36 3.92 -10.29
CA ILE A 112 -3.51 3.29 -10.96
C ILE A 112 -4.69 4.27 -11.06
N TYR A 113 -4.95 5.00 -9.98
CA TYR A 113 -6.07 5.94 -9.90
C TYR A 113 -5.71 7.07 -8.92
N PHE A 114 -5.98 8.31 -9.31
CA PHE A 114 -5.91 9.46 -8.42
C PHE A 114 -6.97 10.47 -8.84
N ASP A 115 -8.14 10.38 -8.25
CA ASP A 115 -9.27 11.25 -8.58
C ASP A 115 -10.32 11.21 -7.45
N ALA A 116 -11.44 11.90 -7.67
CA ALA A 116 -12.54 11.98 -6.73
C ALA A 116 -13.05 10.60 -6.32
N PHE A 117 -13.25 10.43 -5.01
CA PHE A 117 -13.82 9.22 -4.44
C PHE A 117 -15.28 9.00 -4.92
N GLU A 118 -16.02 10.08 -5.12
CA GLU A 118 -17.39 10.04 -5.61
C GLU A 118 -17.54 9.30 -6.94
N LYS A 119 -16.54 9.37 -7.82
CA LYS A 119 -16.58 8.70 -9.13
C LYS A 119 -16.55 7.19 -9.02
N ILE A 120 -15.98 6.64 -7.95
CA ILE A 120 -15.87 5.19 -7.80
C ILE A 120 -17.05 4.58 -7.03
N LYS A 121 -17.76 5.36 -6.22
CA LYS A 121 -18.87 4.89 -5.38
C LYS A 121 -19.91 4.05 -6.15
N PRO A 122 -20.38 4.46 -7.35
CA PRO A 122 -21.38 3.68 -8.08
C PRO A 122 -20.91 2.29 -8.51
N TYR A 123 -19.60 2.08 -8.58
CA TYR A 123 -18.99 0.83 -9.08
C TYR A 123 -18.43 -0.04 -7.96
N ALA A 124 -18.37 0.48 -6.75
CA ALA A 124 -17.90 -0.26 -5.59
C ALA A 124 -19.00 -1.17 -5.03
N LYS A 125 -18.65 -2.42 -4.73
CA LYS A 125 -19.57 -3.41 -4.18
C LYS A 125 -19.29 -3.62 -2.70
N PHE A 126 -20.33 -3.58 -1.88
CA PHE A 126 -20.23 -3.86 -0.46
C PHE A 126 -20.24 -5.37 -0.19
N SER A 127 -19.28 -5.84 0.61
CA SER A 127 -19.25 -7.21 1.10
C SER A 127 -19.68 -7.22 2.56
N ALA A 128 -20.81 -7.88 2.86
CA ALA A 128 -21.30 -8.06 4.23
C ALA A 128 -20.32 -8.89 5.09
N TYR A 129 -19.61 -9.83 4.47
CA TYR A 129 -18.63 -10.67 5.13
C TYR A 129 -17.44 -9.87 5.66
N SER A 130 -16.82 -9.05 4.81
CA SER A 130 -15.66 -8.24 5.19
C SER A 130 -16.01 -6.86 5.74
N ARG A 131 -17.27 -6.46 5.65
CA ARG A 131 -17.75 -5.10 5.96
C ARG A 131 -16.96 -4.01 5.23
N ARG A 132 -16.57 -4.30 4.01
CA ARG A 132 -15.78 -3.38 3.17
C ARG A 132 -16.37 -3.29 1.78
N TYR A 133 -16.12 -2.16 1.17
CA TYR A 133 -16.35 -1.98 -0.26
C TYR A 133 -15.15 -2.53 -1.03
N GLN A 134 -15.39 -3.01 -2.24
CA GLN A 134 -14.33 -3.40 -3.16
C GLN A 134 -14.62 -2.93 -4.57
N ILE A 135 -13.57 -2.65 -5.30
CA ILE A 135 -13.62 -2.27 -6.71
C ILE A 135 -12.45 -2.96 -7.43
N SER A 136 -12.67 -3.36 -8.69
CA SER A 136 -11.61 -3.99 -9.48
C SER A 136 -10.58 -2.97 -9.94
N ILE A 137 -9.34 -3.43 -10.05
CA ILE A 137 -8.24 -2.64 -10.61
C ILE A 137 -8.56 -2.24 -12.07
N SER A 138 -9.14 -3.16 -12.84
CA SER A 138 -9.56 -2.88 -14.22
C SER A 138 -10.55 -1.73 -14.30
N LYS A 139 -11.51 -1.68 -13.38
CA LYS A 139 -12.50 -0.59 -13.33
C LYS A 139 -11.86 0.74 -12.95
N LEU A 140 -10.94 0.72 -12.00
CA LEU A 140 -10.17 1.92 -11.63
C LEU A 140 -9.37 2.48 -12.81
N LYS A 141 -8.71 1.61 -13.57
CA LYS A 141 -7.97 2.02 -14.78
C LYS A 141 -8.89 2.61 -15.84
N GLU A 142 -10.06 2.02 -16.03
CA GLU A 142 -11.09 2.53 -16.95
C GLU A 142 -11.55 3.93 -16.53
N LEU A 143 -11.90 4.12 -15.26
CA LEU A 143 -12.33 5.40 -14.72
C LEU A 143 -11.23 6.47 -14.78
N ALA A 144 -9.98 6.09 -14.60
CA ALA A 144 -8.84 6.99 -14.71
C ALA A 144 -8.65 7.56 -16.13
N LYS A 145 -9.06 6.81 -17.15
CA LYS A 145 -8.97 7.23 -18.58
C LYS A 145 -10.13 8.11 -19.04
N SER A 146 -11.23 8.14 -18.31
CA SER A 146 -12.46 8.85 -18.69
C SER A 146 -12.45 10.33 -18.28
N LYS A 147 -11.35 11.01 -18.55
CA LYS A 147 -11.22 12.46 -18.32
C LYS A 147 -11.59 13.24 -19.58
#